data_a7fad46a34fe3c6e457cc39ecd749cf6
#
_entry.id   a7fad46a34fe3c6e457cc39ecd749cf6
#
_cell.length_a   1.000
_cell.length_b   1.000
_cell.length_c   1.000
_cell.angle_alpha   90.00
_cell.angle_beta   90.00
_cell.angle_gamma   90.00
#
_symmetry.space_group_name_H-M   'P 1'
#
loop_
_entity.id
_entity.type
_entity.pdbx_description
1 polymer ?
#
loop_
_entity_poly.entity_id
_entity_poly.type
_entity_poly.pdbx_seq_one_letter_code
_entity_poly.pdbx_strand_id
1 'polypeptide(L)'
;MQTVKMINFILMCLFFACYMYQFLYIPVSWLPRKRRAREAPLHRFAVLIAARNEETVIGNLLDSIKAQSYPERFLEVFVVADNCRDKTAETARAHGAEVYERHNASLRGKGYALDFLLREMERHAHNEFDGYIVLDADNVLDRDFVSRMNETFSEGKDIVTCYRNSKNYGDNWISAGYGLWFLRESRYLNGARSRIGASCGVSGTGFLFSRAVLEGQGGGW
;
A
#
# COMPACT_ATOMS: atom_id res chain seq x y z
N MET A 1 2.68 5.22 -47.08
CA MET A 1 1.43 5.21 -46.29
C MET A 1 0.91 3.79 -45.99
N GLN A 2 0.92 2.87 -46.95
CA GLN A 2 0.51 1.46 -46.77
C GLN A 2 1.38 0.70 -45.78
N THR A 3 2.72 0.84 -45.83
CA THR A 3 3.69 0.21 -44.92
C THR A 3 3.46 0.62 -43.47
N VAL A 4 3.19 1.91 -43.21
CA VAL A 4 2.91 2.39 -41.83
C VAL A 4 1.62 1.79 -41.27
N LYS A 5 0.57 1.69 -42.14
CA LYS A 5 -0.71 1.05 -41.72
C LYS A 5 -0.51 -0.42 -41.37
N MET A 6 0.30 -1.13 -42.15
CA MET A 6 0.62 -2.54 -41.93
C MET A 6 1.40 -2.74 -40.62
N ILE A 7 2.42 -1.90 -40.37
CA ILE A 7 3.19 -1.94 -39.12
C ILE A 7 2.28 -1.68 -37.92
N ASN A 8 1.44 -0.64 -37.96
CA ASN A 8 0.50 -0.33 -36.90
C ASN A 8 -0.50 -1.48 -36.64
N PHE A 9 -0.98 -2.12 -37.71
CA PHE A 9 -1.88 -3.28 -37.57
C PHE A 9 -1.18 -4.45 -36.89
N ILE A 10 0.06 -4.78 -37.31
CA ILE A 10 0.87 -5.83 -36.67
C ILE A 10 1.11 -5.52 -35.19
N LEU A 11 1.50 -4.27 -34.87
CA LEU A 11 1.69 -3.84 -33.48
C LEU A 11 0.40 -3.97 -32.67
N MET A 12 -0.73 -3.55 -33.23
CA MET A 12 -2.04 -3.68 -32.60
C MET A 12 -2.37 -5.15 -32.30
N CYS A 13 -2.18 -6.04 -33.27
CA CYS A 13 -2.42 -7.49 -33.07
C CYS A 13 -1.48 -8.07 -32.00
N LEU A 14 -0.20 -7.66 -32.00
CA LEU A 14 0.77 -8.09 -31.01
C LEU A 14 0.35 -7.64 -29.59
N PHE A 15 0.01 -6.37 -29.43
CA PHE A 15 -0.46 -5.85 -28.13
C PHE A 15 -1.74 -6.56 -27.70
N PHE A 16 -2.70 -6.75 -28.59
CA PHE A 16 -3.93 -7.45 -28.30
C PHE A 16 -3.64 -8.87 -27.79
N ALA A 17 -2.81 -9.63 -28.49
CA ALA A 17 -2.40 -10.97 -28.08
C ALA A 17 -1.69 -10.98 -26.72
N CYS A 18 -0.76 -10.02 -26.50
CA CYS A 18 -0.04 -9.88 -25.24
C CYS A 18 -0.95 -9.53 -24.04
N TYR A 19 -2.07 -8.82 -24.26
CA TYR A 19 -2.99 -8.42 -23.20
C TYR A 19 -4.18 -9.36 -23.02
N MET A 20 -4.44 -10.27 -23.97
CA MET A 20 -5.56 -11.22 -23.90
C MET A 20 -5.58 -12.08 -22.64
N TYR A 21 -4.39 -12.42 -22.09
CA TYR A 21 -4.30 -13.21 -20.86
C TYR A 21 -5.06 -12.56 -19.68
N GLN A 22 -5.23 -11.25 -19.67
CA GLN A 22 -5.96 -10.55 -18.59
C GLN A 22 -7.43 -10.94 -18.56
N PHE A 23 -8.01 -11.27 -19.71
CA PHE A 23 -9.41 -11.74 -19.76
C PHE A 23 -9.59 -13.12 -19.12
N LEU A 24 -8.52 -13.95 -19.09
CA LEU A 24 -8.54 -15.23 -18.39
C LEU A 24 -8.67 -15.07 -16.87
N TYR A 25 -8.26 -13.92 -16.33
CA TYR A 25 -8.41 -13.64 -14.90
C TYR A 25 -9.85 -13.31 -14.48
N ILE A 26 -10.71 -12.93 -15.41
CA ILE A 26 -12.12 -12.63 -15.11
C ILE A 26 -12.83 -13.86 -14.53
N PRO A 27 -12.89 -15.02 -15.22
CA PRO A 27 -13.50 -16.22 -14.65
C PRO A 27 -12.78 -16.73 -13.40
N VAL A 28 -11.43 -16.60 -13.33
CA VAL A 28 -10.67 -16.94 -12.12
C VAL A 28 -11.09 -16.07 -10.94
N SER A 29 -11.44 -14.81 -11.16
CA SER A 29 -11.88 -13.90 -10.10
C SER A 29 -13.22 -14.31 -9.47
N TRP A 30 -14.00 -15.17 -10.12
CA TRP A 30 -15.27 -15.71 -9.61
C TRP A 30 -15.11 -16.98 -8.79
N LEU A 31 -13.94 -17.62 -8.85
CA LEU A 31 -13.68 -18.78 -8.01
C LEU A 31 -13.82 -18.41 -6.52
N PRO A 32 -14.42 -19.28 -5.71
CA PRO A 32 -14.55 -19.01 -4.30
C PRO A 32 -13.18 -18.83 -3.64
N ARG A 33 -13.05 -17.80 -2.82
CA ARG A 33 -11.84 -17.60 -2.01
C ARG A 33 -11.90 -18.60 -0.84
N LYS A 34 -10.79 -19.28 -0.54
CA LYS A 34 -10.69 -20.08 0.69
C LYS A 34 -11.09 -19.17 1.86
N ARG A 35 -12.03 -19.63 2.69
CA ARG A 35 -12.45 -18.92 3.89
C ARG A 35 -11.23 -18.77 4.79
N ARG A 36 -10.91 -17.54 5.17
CA ARG A 36 -9.83 -17.23 6.11
C ARG A 36 -10.22 -17.72 7.50
N ALA A 37 -9.24 -18.15 8.27
CA ALA A 37 -9.46 -18.51 9.66
C ALA A 37 -10.04 -17.31 10.42
N ARG A 38 -11.11 -17.51 11.16
CA ARG A 38 -11.78 -16.46 11.94
C ARG A 38 -10.96 -16.02 13.16
N GLU A 39 -9.95 -16.80 13.55
CA GLU A 39 -9.05 -16.59 14.69
C GLU A 39 -7.60 -16.56 14.20
N ALA A 40 -7.25 -15.48 13.49
CA ALA A 40 -5.85 -15.22 13.16
C ALA A 40 -5.11 -14.71 14.40
N PRO A 41 -3.87 -15.16 14.66
CA PRO A 41 -3.05 -14.57 15.72
C PRO A 41 -2.86 -13.07 15.47
N LEU A 42 -2.78 -12.30 16.53
CA LEU A 42 -2.52 -10.86 16.44
C LEU A 42 -1.01 -10.64 16.30
N HIS A 43 -0.64 -9.90 15.25
CA HIS A 43 0.74 -9.51 14.98
C HIS A 43 0.97 -8.04 15.31
N ARG A 44 2.21 -7.68 15.66
CA ARG A 44 2.60 -6.28 15.86
C ARG A 44 2.99 -5.65 14.52
N PHE A 45 2.34 -4.54 14.17
CA PHE A 45 2.61 -3.82 12.93
C PHE A 45 3.10 -2.41 13.19
N ALA A 46 4.14 -2.01 12.44
CA ALA A 46 4.51 -0.61 12.28
C ALA A 46 3.81 -0.04 11.04
N VAL A 47 3.13 1.09 11.18
CA VAL A 47 2.58 1.85 10.06
C VAL A 47 3.59 2.92 9.67
N LEU A 48 4.08 2.86 8.43
CA LEU A 48 5.09 3.75 7.88
C LEU A 48 4.43 4.74 6.93
N ILE A 49 4.55 6.03 7.22
CA ILE A 49 3.96 7.13 6.45
C ILE A 49 5.06 8.10 6.02
N ALA A 50 5.25 8.26 4.71
CA ALA A 50 6.10 9.33 4.18
C ALA A 50 5.21 10.51 3.78
N ALA A 51 5.41 11.66 4.43
CA ALA A 51 4.62 12.86 4.24
C ALA A 51 5.48 14.03 3.78
N ARG A 52 4.96 14.84 2.84
CA ARG A 52 5.61 16.05 2.37
C ARG A 52 4.61 17.15 2.08
N ASN A 53 4.51 18.14 2.97
CA ASN A 53 3.54 19.24 2.92
C ASN A 53 2.08 18.73 2.88
N GLU A 54 1.74 17.88 3.84
CA GLU A 54 0.44 17.19 3.94
C GLU A 54 -0.34 17.61 5.21
N GLU A 55 -0.08 18.82 5.76
CA GLU A 55 -0.69 19.29 7.01
C GLU A 55 -2.21 19.24 7.01
N THR A 56 -2.84 19.40 5.84
CA THR A 56 -4.31 19.44 5.70
C THR A 56 -4.98 18.08 5.65
N VAL A 57 -4.23 17.01 5.37
CA VAL A 57 -4.81 15.68 5.12
C VAL A 57 -4.29 14.59 6.05
N ILE A 58 -3.06 14.73 6.56
CA ILE A 58 -2.43 13.68 7.39
C ILE A 58 -3.24 13.35 8.65
N GLY A 59 -3.91 14.33 9.24
CA GLY A 59 -4.78 14.13 10.41
C GLY A 59 -5.91 13.13 10.13
N ASN A 60 -6.53 13.19 8.94
CA ASN A 60 -7.61 12.26 8.55
C ASN A 60 -7.13 10.81 8.48
N LEU A 61 -5.91 10.58 7.96
CA LEU A 61 -5.31 9.26 7.96
C LEU A 61 -5.08 8.77 9.38
N LEU A 62 -4.43 9.56 10.22
CA LEU A 62 -4.09 9.19 11.60
C LEU A 62 -5.33 8.90 12.44
N ASP A 63 -6.40 9.68 12.28
CA ASP A 63 -7.68 9.40 12.92
C ASP A 63 -8.32 8.10 12.42
N SER A 64 -8.21 7.80 11.12
CA SER A 64 -8.68 6.53 10.57
C SER A 64 -7.88 5.31 11.05
N ILE A 65 -6.59 5.50 11.39
CA ILE A 65 -5.75 4.46 12.02
C ILE A 65 -6.19 4.23 13.46
N LYS A 66 -6.45 5.28 14.24
CA LYS A 66 -6.98 5.15 15.61
C LYS A 66 -8.35 4.47 15.66
N ALA A 67 -9.18 4.68 14.63
CA ALA A 67 -10.51 4.10 14.53
C ALA A 67 -10.53 2.63 14.08
N GLN A 68 -9.38 1.98 13.90
CA GLN A 68 -9.30 0.58 13.48
C GLN A 68 -9.92 -0.38 14.50
N SER A 69 -10.54 -1.45 14.02
CA SER A 69 -11.03 -2.56 14.86
C SER A 69 -9.89 -3.43 15.42
N TYR A 70 -8.66 -3.16 15.02
CA TYR A 70 -7.45 -3.86 15.47
C TYR A 70 -6.97 -3.26 16.80
N PRO A 71 -6.52 -4.10 17.78
CA PRO A 71 -6.12 -3.57 19.09
C PRO A 71 -4.92 -2.63 18.99
N GLU A 72 -5.05 -1.42 19.53
CA GLU A 72 -4.07 -0.34 19.44
C GLU A 72 -2.66 -0.74 19.90
N ARG A 73 -2.55 -1.55 20.97
CA ARG A 73 -1.26 -2.03 21.49
C ARG A 73 -0.41 -2.85 20.51
N PHE A 74 -1.00 -3.28 19.39
CA PHE A 74 -0.31 -4.02 18.34
C PHE A 74 -0.05 -3.16 17.08
N LEU A 75 -0.30 -1.84 17.15
CA LEU A 75 -0.19 -0.94 16.02
C LEU A 75 0.54 0.33 16.45
N GLU A 76 1.71 0.58 15.88
CA GLU A 76 2.47 1.81 16.12
C GLU A 76 2.63 2.59 14.81
N VAL A 77 2.56 3.91 14.91
CA VAL A 77 2.54 4.79 13.72
C VAL A 77 3.78 5.67 13.68
N PHE A 78 4.52 5.53 12.60
CA PHE A 78 5.76 6.26 12.34
C PHE A 78 5.60 7.13 11.08
N VAL A 79 5.91 8.40 11.21
CA VAL A 79 5.81 9.38 10.12
C VAL A 79 7.17 9.96 9.84
N VAL A 80 7.60 9.94 8.59
CA VAL A 80 8.72 10.76 8.14
C VAL A 80 8.21 12.01 7.43
N ALA A 81 8.45 13.18 8.03
CA ALA A 81 8.18 14.49 7.44
C ALA A 81 9.37 14.86 6.53
N ASP A 82 9.27 14.54 5.22
CA ASP A 82 10.36 14.69 4.26
C ASP A 82 10.35 16.05 3.58
N ASN A 83 11.31 16.90 3.93
CA ASN A 83 11.48 18.24 3.37
C ASN A 83 10.20 19.11 3.49
N CYS A 84 9.45 18.97 4.59
CA CYS A 84 8.26 19.76 4.87
C CYS A 84 8.61 21.23 5.13
N ARG A 85 7.70 22.13 4.71
CA ARG A 85 7.76 23.59 4.95
C ARG A 85 6.53 24.08 5.67
N ASP A 86 5.58 23.20 5.93
CA ASP A 86 4.30 23.42 6.60
C ASP A 86 4.28 22.71 7.97
N LYS A 87 3.13 22.64 8.61
CA LYS A 87 2.96 22.03 9.93
C LYS A 87 2.69 20.51 9.89
N THR A 88 3.07 19.82 8.82
CA THR A 88 2.86 18.35 8.69
C THR A 88 3.38 17.59 9.90
N ALA A 89 4.62 17.88 10.35
CA ALA A 89 5.23 17.18 11.48
C ALA A 89 4.50 17.48 12.81
N GLU A 90 4.12 18.73 13.04
CA GLU A 90 3.37 19.15 14.24
C GLU A 90 2.00 18.48 14.29
N THR A 91 1.28 18.48 13.16
CA THR A 91 -0.03 17.84 13.01
C THR A 91 0.06 16.35 13.28
N ALA A 92 1.07 15.67 12.73
CA ALA A 92 1.25 14.24 12.95
C ALA A 92 1.52 13.91 14.43
N ARG A 93 2.38 14.69 15.12
CA ARG A 93 2.63 14.51 16.56
C ARG A 93 1.38 14.75 17.41
N ALA A 94 0.60 15.75 17.08
CA ALA A 94 -0.66 16.05 17.79
C ALA A 94 -1.67 14.90 17.68
N HIS A 95 -1.62 14.10 16.59
CA HIS A 95 -2.41 12.88 16.42
C HIS A 95 -1.72 11.63 16.96
N GLY A 96 -0.63 11.75 17.73
CA GLY A 96 0.01 10.66 18.47
C GLY A 96 0.94 9.77 17.64
N ALA A 97 1.35 10.20 16.45
CA ALA A 97 2.36 9.52 15.68
C ALA A 97 3.78 9.83 16.18
N GLU A 98 4.69 8.87 16.08
CA GLU A 98 6.11 9.14 16.23
C GLU A 98 6.65 9.73 14.94
N VAL A 99 7.31 10.92 15.02
CA VAL A 99 7.63 11.73 13.85
C VAL A 99 9.12 11.99 13.75
N TYR A 100 9.69 11.59 12.63
CA TYR A 100 11.07 11.90 12.23
C TYR A 100 11.08 12.93 11.12
N GLU A 101 11.84 14.02 11.30
CA GLU A 101 11.98 15.05 10.28
C GLU A 101 13.25 14.82 9.46
N ARG A 102 13.11 14.85 8.15
CA ARG A 102 14.18 14.65 7.21
C ARG A 102 14.32 15.85 6.29
N HIS A 103 15.52 16.40 6.21
CA HIS A 103 15.87 17.51 5.31
C HIS A 103 17.00 17.06 4.38
N ASN A 104 16.68 16.67 3.14
CA ASN A 104 17.68 16.28 2.15
C ASN A 104 17.23 16.74 0.76
N ALA A 105 17.96 17.71 0.20
CA ALA A 105 17.66 18.28 -1.10
C ALA A 105 18.10 17.38 -2.28
N SER A 106 19.06 16.49 -2.06
CA SER A 106 19.67 15.67 -3.10
C SER A 106 18.94 14.35 -3.29
N LEU A 107 18.53 13.69 -2.19
CA LEU A 107 17.84 12.40 -2.21
C LEU A 107 16.33 12.61 -1.95
N ARG A 108 15.59 12.96 -2.99
CA ARG A 108 14.13 13.21 -2.89
C ARG A 108 13.34 12.00 -3.33
N GLY A 109 12.21 11.77 -2.66
CA GLY A 109 11.24 10.73 -3.03
C GLY A 109 10.91 9.79 -1.88
N LYS A 110 9.74 9.15 -2.00
CA LYS A 110 9.15 8.29 -0.97
C LYS A 110 10.10 7.15 -0.54
N GLY A 111 10.79 6.52 -1.47
CA GLY A 111 11.74 5.43 -1.15
C GLY A 111 12.86 5.90 -0.22
N TYR A 112 13.49 7.03 -0.50
CA TYR A 112 14.54 7.59 0.36
C TYR A 112 14.01 8.04 1.72
N ALA A 113 12.77 8.53 1.78
CA ALA A 113 12.15 8.91 3.02
C ALA A 113 11.86 7.69 3.90
N LEU A 114 11.34 6.60 3.32
CA LEU A 114 11.09 5.35 4.02
C LEU A 114 12.39 4.65 4.45
N ASP A 115 13.44 4.64 3.61
CA ASP A 115 14.75 4.12 3.98
C ASP A 115 15.32 4.86 5.20
N PHE A 116 15.24 6.19 5.19
CA PHE A 116 15.62 6.99 6.34
C PHE A 116 14.81 6.63 7.59
N LEU A 117 13.48 6.52 7.46
CA LEU A 117 12.60 6.17 8.57
C LEU A 117 12.96 4.81 9.18
N LEU A 118 13.16 3.80 8.35
CA LEU A 118 13.54 2.45 8.81
C LEU A 118 14.87 2.45 9.56
N ARG A 119 15.86 3.21 9.08
CA ARG A 119 17.16 3.36 9.78
C ARG A 119 17.03 4.08 11.12
N GLU A 120 16.17 5.10 11.21
CA GLU A 120 15.91 5.76 12.50
C GLU A 120 15.20 4.82 13.47
N MET A 121 14.24 4.04 13.00
CA MET A 121 13.57 3.01 13.82
C MET A 121 14.57 1.96 14.35
N GLU A 122 15.51 1.49 13.52
CA GLU A 122 16.57 0.58 13.98
C GLU A 122 17.45 1.23 15.06
N ARG A 123 17.85 2.49 14.90
CA ARG A 123 18.66 3.23 15.86
C ARG A 123 17.99 3.40 17.21
N HIS A 124 16.66 3.54 17.22
CA HIS A 124 15.86 3.70 18.44
C HIS A 124 15.32 2.38 18.99
N ALA A 125 15.86 1.25 18.51
CA ALA A 125 15.51 -0.11 18.93
C ALA A 125 14.02 -0.50 18.74
N HIS A 126 13.34 0.11 17.77
CA HIS A 126 11.98 -0.27 17.38
C HIS A 126 11.99 -1.56 16.52
N ASN A 127 12.47 -2.67 17.06
CA ASN A 127 12.75 -3.89 16.30
C ASN A 127 11.74 -5.02 16.51
N GLU A 128 10.61 -4.77 17.17
CA GLU A 128 9.68 -5.81 17.61
C GLU A 128 8.43 -5.95 16.73
N PHE A 129 8.49 -5.55 15.46
CA PHE A 129 7.36 -5.67 14.56
C PHE A 129 7.44 -6.93 13.70
N ASP A 130 6.30 -7.62 13.54
CA ASP A 130 6.16 -8.76 12.63
C ASP A 130 6.08 -8.31 11.18
N GLY A 131 5.55 -7.10 10.95
CA GLY A 131 5.38 -6.54 9.62
C GLY A 131 5.19 -5.03 9.61
N TYR A 132 5.31 -4.47 8.43
CA TYR A 132 5.31 -3.03 8.16
C TYR A 132 4.24 -2.68 7.14
N ILE A 133 3.32 -1.77 7.48
CA ILE A 133 2.26 -1.29 6.61
C ILE A 133 2.66 0.07 6.04
N VAL A 134 2.73 0.20 4.73
CA VAL A 134 3.09 1.47 4.06
C VAL A 134 1.86 2.18 3.54
N LEU A 135 1.69 3.44 3.95
CA LEU A 135 0.58 4.31 3.56
C LEU A 135 1.07 5.65 3.02
N ASP A 136 0.27 6.27 2.15
CA ASP A 136 0.44 7.67 1.76
C ASP A 136 -0.35 8.56 2.72
N ALA A 137 0.16 9.75 3.00
CA ALA A 137 -0.39 10.67 4.01
C ALA A 137 -1.84 11.13 3.70
N ASP A 138 -2.27 11.03 2.45
CA ASP A 138 -3.60 11.37 1.98
C ASP A 138 -4.60 10.22 2.01
N ASN A 139 -4.21 9.04 2.46
CA ASN A 139 -5.11 7.89 2.55
C ASN A 139 -6.13 8.05 3.69
N VAL A 140 -7.24 7.29 3.60
CA VAL A 140 -8.18 7.04 4.70
C VAL A 140 -8.50 5.57 4.71
N LEU A 141 -8.43 4.94 5.88
CA LEU A 141 -8.60 3.49 6.02
C LEU A 141 -10.05 3.11 6.35
N ASP A 142 -10.50 2.00 5.76
CA ASP A 142 -11.68 1.30 6.25
C ASP A 142 -11.42 0.80 7.68
N ARG A 143 -12.45 0.76 8.52
CA ARG A 143 -12.36 0.37 9.94
C ARG A 143 -11.72 -1.00 10.17
N ASP A 144 -11.92 -1.94 9.25
CA ASP A 144 -11.42 -3.30 9.36
C ASP A 144 -10.15 -3.55 8.55
N PHE A 145 -9.52 -2.50 8.02
CA PHE A 145 -8.37 -2.61 7.12
C PHE A 145 -7.23 -3.42 7.75
N VAL A 146 -6.76 -3.04 8.94
CA VAL A 146 -5.64 -3.71 9.61
C VAL A 146 -6.00 -5.15 9.99
N SER A 147 -7.21 -5.39 10.48
CA SER A 147 -7.70 -6.74 10.82
C SER A 147 -7.68 -7.67 9.60
N ARG A 148 -8.11 -7.18 8.43
CA ARG A 148 -8.09 -7.95 7.18
C ARG A 148 -6.68 -8.17 6.63
N MET A 149 -5.78 -7.19 6.81
CA MET A 149 -4.36 -7.36 6.48
C MET A 149 -3.74 -8.43 7.36
N ASN A 150 -4.00 -8.41 8.68
CA ASN A 150 -3.54 -9.40 9.64
C ASN A 150 -4.01 -10.81 9.31
N GLU A 151 -5.31 -11.01 8.95
CA GLU A 151 -5.82 -12.30 8.52
C GLU A 151 -5.03 -12.87 7.31
N THR A 152 -4.73 -12.01 6.33
CA THR A 152 -4.00 -12.44 5.13
C THR A 152 -2.52 -12.70 5.44
N PHE A 153 -1.91 -11.89 6.31
CA PHE A 153 -0.54 -12.04 6.77
C PHE A 153 -0.37 -13.35 7.54
N SER A 154 -1.32 -13.69 8.39
CA SER A 154 -1.34 -14.95 9.16
C SER A 154 -1.42 -16.22 8.29
N GLU A 155 -1.75 -16.08 6.99
CA GLU A 155 -1.64 -17.19 6.03
C GLU A 155 -0.18 -17.48 5.59
N GLY A 156 0.82 -16.81 6.18
CA GLY A 156 2.24 -16.95 5.85
C GLY A 156 2.62 -16.22 4.56
N LYS A 157 2.03 -15.06 4.31
CA LYS A 157 2.36 -14.20 3.17
C LYS A 157 3.33 -13.13 3.57
N ASP A 158 4.48 -13.05 2.89
CA ASP A 158 5.48 -12.02 3.14
C ASP A 158 5.08 -10.64 2.65
N ILE A 159 4.25 -10.56 1.61
CA ILE A 159 3.74 -9.29 1.08
C ILE A 159 2.23 -9.41 0.88
N VAL A 160 1.50 -8.45 1.43
CA VAL A 160 0.04 -8.35 1.34
C VAL A 160 -0.35 -7.01 0.76
N THR A 161 -1.26 -6.99 -0.21
CA THR A 161 -1.81 -5.78 -0.82
C THR A 161 -3.30 -5.64 -0.54
N CYS A 162 -3.82 -4.41 -0.51
CA CYS A 162 -5.22 -4.14 -0.26
C CYS A 162 -6.00 -3.76 -1.52
N TYR A 163 -7.32 -3.72 -1.39
CA TYR A 163 -8.19 -2.98 -2.29
C TYR A 163 -8.12 -1.48 -1.98
N ARG A 164 -8.03 -0.68 -3.02
CA ARG A 164 -8.07 0.79 -2.93
C ARG A 164 -9.25 1.32 -3.73
N ASN A 165 -9.78 2.45 -3.30
CA ASN A 165 -10.83 3.15 -4.00
C ASN A 165 -10.54 4.66 -4.00
N SER A 166 -11.16 5.42 -4.92
CA SER A 166 -11.11 6.87 -4.92
C SER A 166 -12.09 7.41 -3.88
N LYS A 167 -11.65 8.37 -3.04
CA LYS A 167 -12.51 9.03 -2.05
C LYS A 167 -13.66 9.80 -2.70
N ASN A 168 -13.41 10.33 -3.88
CA ASN A 168 -14.29 11.21 -4.63
C ASN A 168 -14.85 10.53 -5.90
N TYR A 169 -15.14 9.24 -5.81
CA TYR A 169 -15.65 8.44 -6.94
C TYR A 169 -16.83 9.08 -7.68
N GLY A 170 -17.72 9.77 -6.97
CA GLY A 170 -18.93 10.38 -7.51
C GLY A 170 -18.76 11.80 -8.07
N ASP A 171 -17.60 12.45 -7.92
CA ASP A 171 -17.45 13.87 -8.26
C ASP A 171 -17.43 14.14 -9.76
N ASN A 172 -16.77 13.26 -10.53
CA ASN A 172 -16.66 13.38 -11.96
C ASN A 172 -16.24 12.06 -12.62
N TRP A 173 -16.30 12.01 -13.96
CA TRP A 173 -15.98 10.82 -14.74
C TRP A 173 -14.52 10.36 -14.61
N ILE A 174 -13.58 11.27 -14.34
CA ILE A 174 -12.16 10.94 -14.13
C ILE A 174 -12.01 10.17 -12.80
N SER A 175 -12.60 10.69 -11.72
CA SER A 175 -12.58 10.02 -10.42
C SER A 175 -13.27 8.65 -10.45
N ALA A 176 -14.38 8.54 -11.18
CA ALA A 176 -15.05 7.27 -11.44
C ALA A 176 -14.14 6.31 -12.23
N GLY A 177 -13.41 6.80 -13.23
CA GLY A 177 -12.44 6.03 -14.00
C GLY A 177 -11.32 5.46 -13.12
N TYR A 178 -10.78 6.24 -12.20
CA TYR A 178 -9.79 5.77 -11.22
C TYR A 178 -10.37 4.69 -10.29
N GLY A 179 -11.60 4.84 -9.82
CA GLY A 179 -12.26 3.82 -9.01
C GLY A 179 -12.43 2.49 -9.76
N LEU A 180 -12.82 2.53 -11.04
CA LEU A 180 -12.89 1.34 -11.90
C LEU A 180 -11.50 0.72 -12.14
N TRP A 181 -10.46 1.55 -12.31
CA TRP A 181 -9.08 1.07 -12.44
C TRP A 181 -8.64 0.31 -11.19
N PHE A 182 -8.86 0.86 -10.00
CA PHE A 182 -8.52 0.20 -8.73
C PHE A 182 -9.31 -1.09 -8.51
N LEU A 183 -10.60 -1.12 -8.89
CA LEU A 183 -11.40 -2.32 -8.86
C LEU A 183 -10.85 -3.41 -9.77
N ARG A 184 -10.47 -3.03 -11.02
CA ARG A 184 -9.84 -3.96 -11.96
C ARG A 184 -8.52 -4.51 -11.41
N GLU A 185 -7.64 -3.64 -10.90
CA GLU A 185 -6.34 -4.04 -10.36
C GLU A 185 -6.51 -5.02 -9.19
N SER A 186 -7.33 -4.67 -8.21
CA SER A 186 -7.45 -5.47 -6.98
C SER A 186 -8.29 -6.73 -7.18
N ARG A 187 -9.47 -6.66 -7.80
CA ARG A 187 -10.37 -7.81 -7.92
C ARG A 187 -10.00 -8.74 -9.06
N TYR A 188 -9.78 -8.18 -10.26
CA TYR A 188 -9.62 -8.96 -11.49
C TYR A 188 -8.18 -9.30 -11.82
N LEU A 189 -7.18 -8.54 -11.34
CA LEU A 189 -5.78 -8.89 -11.51
C LEU A 189 -5.18 -9.51 -10.24
N ASN A 190 -4.99 -8.75 -9.19
CA ASN A 190 -4.33 -9.24 -7.98
C ASN A 190 -5.15 -10.31 -7.25
N GLY A 191 -6.47 -10.13 -7.16
CA GLY A 191 -7.37 -11.12 -6.58
C GLY A 191 -7.38 -12.44 -7.35
N ALA A 192 -7.35 -12.41 -8.68
CA ALA A 192 -7.28 -13.61 -9.51
C ALA A 192 -5.91 -14.29 -9.38
N ARG A 193 -4.81 -13.53 -9.47
CA ARG A 193 -3.43 -14.05 -9.28
C ARG A 193 -3.27 -14.72 -7.93
N SER A 194 -3.76 -14.09 -6.86
CA SER A 194 -3.73 -14.67 -5.51
C SER A 194 -4.45 -16.02 -5.43
N ARG A 195 -5.56 -16.21 -6.17
CA ARG A 195 -6.33 -17.48 -6.18
C ARG A 195 -5.58 -18.64 -6.84
N ILE A 196 -4.77 -18.34 -7.85
CA ILE A 196 -3.95 -19.34 -8.56
C ILE A 196 -2.53 -19.45 -8.00
N GLY A 197 -2.21 -18.79 -6.88
CA GLY A 197 -0.89 -18.82 -6.27
C GLY A 197 0.18 -18.01 -7.00
N ALA A 198 -0.21 -17.14 -7.92
CA ALA A 198 0.72 -16.27 -8.64
C ALA A 198 1.00 -14.97 -7.86
N SER A 199 2.14 -14.31 -8.16
CA SER A 199 2.55 -13.06 -7.53
C SER A 199 1.61 -11.92 -7.87
N CYS A 200 1.31 -11.08 -6.87
CA CYS A 200 0.51 -9.87 -7.01
C CYS A 200 1.40 -8.64 -7.28
N GLY A 201 0.87 -7.67 -8.01
CA GLY A 201 1.50 -6.37 -8.15
C GLY A 201 1.39 -5.58 -6.86
N VAL A 202 2.49 -4.98 -6.41
CA VAL A 202 2.52 -4.05 -5.27
C VAL A 202 2.42 -2.63 -5.80
N SER A 203 1.51 -1.86 -5.27
CA SER A 203 1.33 -0.45 -5.60
C SER A 203 1.90 0.42 -4.48
N GLY A 204 2.23 1.67 -4.76
CA GLY A 204 2.96 2.57 -3.87
C GLY A 204 2.40 2.80 -2.46
N THR A 205 1.14 2.38 -2.19
CA THR A 205 0.48 2.54 -0.89
C THR A 205 -0.48 1.39 -0.59
N GLY A 206 -0.84 1.20 0.68
CA GLY A 206 -1.79 0.17 1.10
C GLY A 206 -1.24 -1.25 0.96
N PHE A 207 0.03 -1.44 1.28
CA PHE A 207 0.65 -2.77 1.32
C PHE A 207 1.35 -3.02 2.66
N LEU A 208 1.45 -4.28 3.01
CA LEU A 208 2.18 -4.78 4.16
C LEU A 208 3.30 -5.70 3.68
N PHE A 209 4.45 -5.62 4.30
CA PHE A 209 5.54 -6.59 4.12
C PHE A 209 6.04 -7.12 5.47
N SER A 210 6.51 -8.36 5.47
CA SER A 210 7.01 -9.02 6.68
C SER A 210 8.39 -8.48 7.08
N ARG A 211 8.73 -8.66 8.34
CA ARG A 211 10.09 -8.42 8.84
C ARG A 211 11.15 -9.21 8.05
N ALA A 212 10.82 -10.45 7.65
CA ALA A 212 11.74 -11.28 6.87
C ALA A 212 12.10 -10.66 5.51
N VAL A 213 11.18 -9.93 4.87
CA VAL A 213 11.47 -9.18 3.63
C VAL A 213 12.47 -8.06 3.90
N LEU A 214 12.34 -7.34 5.00
CA LEU A 214 13.26 -6.27 5.38
C LEU A 214 14.68 -6.81 5.64
N GLU A 215 14.77 -7.88 6.42
CA GLU A 215 16.05 -8.52 6.77
C GLU A 215 16.71 -9.20 5.55
N GLY A 216 15.92 -9.81 4.67
CA GLY A 216 16.40 -10.50 3.46
C GLY A 216 17.03 -9.57 2.41
N GLN A 217 16.76 -8.26 2.46
CA GLN A 217 17.35 -7.25 1.57
C GLN A 217 18.68 -6.67 2.13
N GLY A 218 19.21 -7.21 3.22
CA GLY A 218 20.49 -6.76 3.79
C GLY A 218 20.46 -5.34 4.38
N GLY A 219 19.28 -4.86 4.77
CA GLY A 219 19.11 -3.55 5.41
C GLY A 219 19.39 -2.36 4.49
N GLY A 220 19.38 -2.55 3.17
CA GLY A 220 19.58 -1.49 2.17
C GLY A 220 18.44 -1.45 1.14
N TRP A 221 17.72 -0.35 1.10
CA TRP A 221 16.78 0.02 0.03
C TRP A 221 17.42 1.07 -0.89
#